data_e4f47922ae9ba162f99b23fa7bfa4aa5
#
_entry.id   e4f47922ae9ba162f99b23fa7bfa4aa5
#
_cell.length_a   1.000
_cell.length_b   1.000
_cell.length_c   1.000
_cell.angle_alpha   90.00
_cell.angle_beta   90.00
_cell.angle_gamma   90.00
#
_symmetry.space_group_name_H-M   'P 1'
#
loop_
_entity.id
_entity.type
_entity.pdbx_description
1 polymer ?
#
loop_
_entity_poly.entity_id
_entity_poly.type
_entity_poly.pdbx_seq_one_letter_code
_entity_poly.pdbx_strand_id
1 'polypeptide(L)'
;MLHDVLWQQNVRLARECLHHPFVRGLADGTLDTETFKRYVAQDAFFLNAFARAYAFAAARSQDMATFTQICELLNGVLRELQLHADYARALKIELDHVQPYPAVAV
;
A
#
# COMPACT_ATOMS: atom_id res chain seq x y z
N MET A 1 7.60 4.55 24.56
CA MET A 1 7.83 5.14 23.21
C MET A 1 6.50 5.29 22.48
N LEU A 2 6.40 6.27 21.62
CA LEU A 2 5.16 6.53 20.88
C LEU A 2 4.68 5.31 20.07
N HIS A 3 5.58 4.61 19.42
CA HIS A 3 5.21 3.43 18.62
C HIS A 3 4.60 2.31 19.48
N ASP A 4 5.05 2.11 20.70
CA ASP A 4 4.45 1.12 21.60
C ASP A 4 3.03 1.49 21.98
N VAL A 5 2.79 2.76 22.27
CA VAL A 5 1.45 3.28 22.60
C VAL A 5 0.52 3.11 21.40
N LEU A 6 0.97 3.51 20.21
CA LEU A 6 0.19 3.36 18.98
C LEU A 6 -0.15 1.89 18.69
N TRP A 7 0.83 0.99 18.88
CA TRP A 7 0.60 -0.43 18.70
C TRP A 7 -0.44 -0.97 19.69
N GLN A 8 -0.27 -0.67 20.98
CA GLN A 8 -1.19 -1.13 22.02
C GLN A 8 -2.63 -0.65 21.78
N GLN A 9 -2.80 0.59 21.33
CA GLN A 9 -4.13 1.14 21.04
C GLN A 9 -4.78 0.52 19.81
N ASN A 10 -3.99 -0.01 18.89
CA ASN A 10 -4.48 -0.53 17.60
C ASN A 10 -4.36 -2.05 17.44
N VAL A 11 -3.90 -2.77 18.47
CA VAL A 11 -3.67 -4.22 18.38
C VAL A 11 -4.93 -5.00 17.99
N ARG A 12 -6.11 -4.57 18.42
CA ARG A 12 -7.38 -5.20 18.04
C ARG A 12 -7.61 -5.09 16.53
N LEU A 13 -7.44 -3.89 15.97
CA LEU A 13 -7.58 -3.65 14.53
C LEU A 13 -6.54 -4.43 13.73
N ALA A 14 -5.30 -4.48 14.21
CA ALA A 14 -4.25 -5.27 13.57
C ALA A 14 -4.60 -6.76 13.50
N ARG A 15 -5.17 -7.31 14.58
CA ARG A 15 -5.65 -8.70 14.61
C ARG A 15 -6.82 -8.93 13.67
N GLU A 16 -7.78 -8.01 13.63
CA GLU A 16 -8.93 -8.08 12.71
C GLU A 16 -8.44 -8.10 11.26
N CYS A 17 -7.45 -7.28 10.91
CA CYS A 17 -6.83 -7.30 9.58
C CYS A 17 -6.15 -8.65 9.29
N LEU A 18 -5.36 -9.16 10.24
CA LEU A 18 -4.64 -10.43 10.08
C LEU A 18 -5.59 -11.62 9.85
N HIS A 19 -6.75 -11.60 10.50
CA HIS A 19 -7.75 -12.67 10.41
C HIS A 19 -8.82 -12.41 9.34
N HIS A 20 -8.71 -11.33 8.59
CA HIS A 20 -9.67 -11.03 7.53
C HIS A 20 -9.60 -12.11 6.42
N PRO A 21 -10.75 -12.57 5.88
CA PRO A 21 -10.79 -13.60 4.85
C PRO A 21 -9.91 -13.30 3.63
N PHE A 22 -9.83 -12.05 3.22
CA PHE A 22 -8.95 -11.62 2.13
C PHE A 22 -7.48 -11.93 2.43
N VAL A 23 -7.00 -11.55 3.62
CA VAL A 23 -5.61 -11.77 4.04
C VAL A 23 -5.30 -13.26 4.15
N ARG A 24 -6.23 -14.03 4.71
CA ARG A 24 -6.12 -15.50 4.79
C ARG A 24 -6.05 -16.13 3.40
N GLY A 25 -6.91 -15.69 2.48
CA GLY A 25 -6.92 -16.18 1.10
C GLY A 25 -5.64 -15.88 0.34
N LEU A 26 -5.03 -14.72 0.57
CA LEU A 26 -3.70 -14.40 0.05
C LEU A 26 -2.63 -15.34 0.62
N ALA A 27 -2.64 -15.57 1.94
CA ALA A 27 -1.62 -16.37 2.62
C ALA A 27 -1.66 -17.85 2.22
N ASP A 28 -2.84 -18.41 2.03
CA ASP A 28 -3.02 -19.85 1.71
C ASP A 28 -3.25 -20.15 0.22
N GLY A 29 -3.29 -19.11 -0.61
CA GLY A 29 -3.46 -19.26 -2.06
C GLY A 29 -4.89 -19.56 -2.50
N THR A 30 -5.89 -19.41 -1.64
CA THR A 30 -7.30 -19.71 -1.95
C THR A 30 -8.09 -18.51 -2.44
N LEU A 31 -7.49 -17.30 -2.44
CA LEU A 31 -8.15 -16.10 -2.91
C LEU A 31 -8.48 -16.22 -4.40
N ASP A 32 -9.71 -15.88 -4.79
CA ASP A 32 -10.09 -15.94 -6.20
C ASP A 32 -9.37 -14.86 -7.03
N THR A 33 -9.15 -15.17 -8.32
CA THR A 33 -8.38 -14.32 -9.23
C THR A 33 -9.02 -12.96 -9.44
N GLU A 34 -10.35 -12.86 -9.53
CA GLU A 34 -11.03 -11.59 -9.74
C GLU A 34 -10.93 -10.67 -8.51
N THR A 35 -10.98 -11.22 -7.31
CA THR A 35 -10.75 -10.47 -6.07
C THR A 35 -9.30 -9.96 -6.02
N PHE A 36 -8.34 -10.79 -6.40
CA PHE A 36 -6.93 -10.38 -6.47
C PHE A 36 -6.71 -9.27 -7.49
N LYS A 37 -7.31 -9.36 -8.68
CA LYS A 37 -7.23 -8.30 -9.69
C LYS A 37 -7.77 -6.96 -9.19
N ARG A 38 -8.93 -6.98 -8.51
CA ARG A 38 -9.49 -5.77 -7.89
C ARG A 38 -8.57 -5.18 -6.84
N TYR A 39 -7.97 -6.02 -6.03
CA TYR A 39 -6.98 -5.58 -5.03
C TYR A 39 -5.78 -4.90 -5.70
N VAL A 40 -5.17 -5.51 -6.70
CA VAL A 40 -4.02 -4.94 -7.43
C VAL A 40 -4.37 -3.56 -8.00
N ALA A 41 -5.55 -3.44 -8.62
CA ALA A 41 -6.01 -2.17 -9.19
C ALA A 41 -6.21 -1.09 -8.13
N GLN A 42 -6.84 -1.42 -7.01
CA GLN A 42 -7.08 -0.45 -5.92
C GLN A 42 -5.80 -0.09 -5.19
N ASP A 43 -4.92 -1.05 -4.97
CA ASP A 43 -3.65 -0.82 -4.27
C ASP A 43 -2.72 0.09 -5.06
N ALA A 44 -2.80 0.09 -6.39
CA ALA A 44 -2.05 1.03 -7.22
C ALA A 44 -2.41 2.50 -6.92
N PHE A 45 -3.68 2.80 -6.69
CA PHE A 45 -4.10 4.15 -6.26
C PHE A 45 -3.55 4.50 -4.88
N PHE A 46 -3.65 3.57 -3.93
CA PHE A 46 -3.12 3.75 -2.58
C PHE A 46 -1.61 4.00 -2.60
N LEU A 47 -0.85 3.20 -3.33
CA LEU A 47 0.60 3.35 -3.42
C LEU A 47 1.01 4.66 -4.09
N ASN A 48 0.27 5.12 -5.10
CA ASN A 48 0.53 6.41 -5.73
C ASN A 48 0.37 7.56 -4.73
N ALA A 49 -0.73 7.56 -3.97
CA ALA A 49 -0.96 8.56 -2.93
C ALA A 49 0.09 8.47 -1.80
N PHE A 50 0.47 7.26 -1.43
CA PHE A 50 1.47 7.00 -0.40
C PHE A 50 2.87 7.51 -0.81
N ALA A 51 3.25 7.30 -2.07
CA ALA A 51 4.49 7.85 -2.62
C ALA A 51 4.53 9.39 -2.53
N ARG A 52 3.42 10.04 -2.87
CA ARG A 52 3.30 11.50 -2.78
C ARG A 52 3.37 11.99 -1.34
N ALA A 53 2.76 11.26 -0.40
CA ALA A 53 2.85 11.59 1.03
C ALA A 53 4.30 11.52 1.53
N TYR A 54 5.07 10.51 1.13
CA TYR A 54 6.50 10.43 1.45
C TYR A 54 7.30 11.58 0.82
N ALA A 55 6.99 11.96 -0.41
CA ALA A 55 7.66 13.08 -1.07
C ALA A 55 7.41 14.40 -0.31
N PHE A 56 6.18 14.65 0.15
CA PHE A 56 5.86 15.79 0.99
C PHE A 56 6.59 15.75 2.33
N ALA A 57 6.64 14.59 2.97
CA ALA A 57 7.35 14.42 4.25
C ALA A 57 8.86 14.66 4.08
N ALA A 58 9.45 14.16 3.00
CA ALA A 58 10.85 14.40 2.67
C ALA A 58 11.13 15.90 2.49
N ALA A 59 10.30 16.59 1.69
CA ALA A 59 10.45 18.02 1.43
C ALA A 59 10.34 18.89 2.70
N ARG A 60 9.64 18.41 3.71
CA ARG A 60 9.43 19.12 4.98
C ARG A 60 10.37 18.69 6.11
N SER A 61 11.19 17.68 5.90
CA SER A 61 12.17 17.26 6.90
C SER A 61 13.25 18.31 7.06
N GLN A 62 13.72 18.51 8.29
CA GLN A 62 14.64 19.61 8.62
C GLN A 62 16.11 19.21 8.51
N ASP A 63 16.41 17.93 8.58
CA ASP A 63 17.78 17.42 8.54
C ASP A 63 17.98 16.40 7.42
N MET A 64 19.21 16.29 6.95
CA MET A 64 19.56 15.42 5.83
C MET A 64 19.43 13.93 6.14
N ALA A 65 19.63 13.52 7.38
CA ALA A 65 19.49 12.12 7.77
C ALA A 65 18.04 11.65 7.63
N THR A 66 17.10 12.42 8.20
CA THR A 66 15.65 12.16 8.06
C THR A 66 15.21 12.25 6.61
N PHE A 67 15.67 13.26 5.89
CA PHE A 67 15.40 13.42 4.46
C PHE A 67 15.80 12.16 3.67
N THR A 68 17.02 11.67 3.87
CA THR A 68 17.54 10.50 3.18
C THR A 68 16.73 9.24 3.51
N GLN A 69 16.40 9.03 4.78
CA GLN A 69 15.58 7.88 5.19
C GLN A 69 14.19 7.88 4.54
N ILE A 70 13.55 9.04 4.48
CA ILE A 70 12.23 9.16 3.84
C ILE A 70 12.35 8.91 2.33
N CYS A 71 13.40 9.39 1.69
CA CYS A 71 13.66 9.12 0.28
C CYS A 71 13.87 7.61 0.00
N GLU A 72 14.53 6.89 0.91
CA GLU A 72 14.68 5.43 0.79
C GLU A 72 13.32 4.72 0.89
N LEU A 73 12.46 5.15 1.81
CA LEU A 73 11.08 4.62 1.91
C LEU A 73 10.29 4.92 0.64
N LEU A 74 10.39 6.13 0.10
CA LEU A 74 9.76 6.52 -1.17
C LEU A 74 10.22 5.62 -2.31
N ASN A 75 11.51 5.36 -2.43
CA ASN A 75 12.04 4.45 -3.45
C ASN A 75 11.46 3.03 -3.32
N GLY A 76 11.23 2.57 -2.10
CA GLY A 76 10.56 1.31 -1.83
C GLY A 76 9.14 1.28 -2.40
N VAL A 77 8.37 2.33 -2.16
CA VAL A 77 7.00 2.46 -2.71
C VAL A 77 7.01 2.50 -4.23
N LEU A 78 7.97 3.20 -4.85
CA LEU A 78 8.09 3.26 -6.31
C LEU A 78 8.40 1.88 -6.91
N ARG A 79 9.22 1.07 -6.25
CA ARG A 79 9.44 -0.33 -6.66
C ARG A 79 8.17 -1.17 -6.56
N GLU A 80 7.39 -0.99 -5.51
CA GLU A 80 6.09 -1.67 -5.37
C GLU A 80 5.12 -1.28 -6.48
N LEU A 81 5.08 0.00 -6.84
CA LEU A 81 4.26 0.48 -7.97
C LEU A 81 4.68 -0.18 -9.29
N GLN A 82 5.98 -0.35 -9.53
CA GLN A 82 6.47 -1.06 -10.71
C GLN A 82 6.04 -2.52 -10.70
N LEU A 83 6.12 -3.18 -9.56
CA LEU A 83 5.67 -4.57 -9.39
C LEU A 83 4.15 -4.70 -9.67
N HIS A 84 3.34 -3.75 -9.20
CA HIS A 84 1.90 -3.71 -9.50
C HIS A 84 1.63 -3.53 -10.99
N ALA A 85 2.41 -2.68 -11.67
CA ALA A 85 2.31 -2.53 -13.13
C ALA A 85 2.63 -3.84 -13.87
N ASP A 86 3.61 -4.58 -13.39
CA ASP A 86 3.98 -5.89 -13.95
C ASP A 86 2.86 -6.92 -13.73
N TYR A 87 2.27 -6.95 -12.54
CA TYR A 87 1.09 -7.79 -12.26
C TYR A 87 -0.11 -7.43 -13.14
N ALA A 88 -0.38 -6.13 -13.31
CA ALA A 88 -1.47 -5.66 -14.15
C ALA A 88 -1.32 -6.16 -15.58
N ARG A 89 -0.12 -6.10 -16.14
CA ARG A 89 0.17 -6.62 -17.49
C ARG A 89 -0.02 -8.13 -17.57
N ALA A 90 0.53 -8.87 -16.59
CA ALA A 90 0.46 -10.33 -16.55
C ALA A 90 -0.98 -10.83 -16.40
N LEU A 91 -1.81 -10.14 -15.63
CA LEU A 91 -3.20 -10.47 -15.35
C LEU A 91 -4.18 -9.81 -16.32
N LYS A 92 -3.70 -9.03 -17.29
CA LYS A 92 -4.51 -8.27 -18.25
C LYS A 92 -5.54 -7.36 -17.56
N ILE A 93 -5.11 -6.64 -16.54
CA ILE A 93 -5.92 -5.64 -15.82
C ILE A 93 -5.83 -4.32 -16.58
N GLU A 94 -6.98 -3.77 -16.97
CA GLU A 94 -7.07 -2.45 -17.59
C GLU A 94 -7.19 -1.37 -16.50
N LEU A 95 -6.05 -0.84 -16.04
CA LEU A 95 -6.01 0.14 -14.96
C LEU A 95 -6.68 1.49 -15.34
N ASP A 96 -6.67 1.84 -16.62
CA ASP A 96 -7.18 3.13 -17.10
C ASP A 96 -8.70 3.29 -16.91
N HIS A 97 -9.44 2.20 -16.78
CA HIS A 97 -10.88 2.18 -16.59
C HIS A 97 -11.30 1.96 -15.13
N VAL A 98 -10.35 1.82 -14.22
CA VAL A 98 -10.65 1.56 -12.81
C VAL A 98 -10.75 2.89 -12.05
N GLN A 99 -11.79 3.02 -11.23
CA GLN A 99 -11.96 4.16 -10.35
C GLN A 99 -11.58 3.77 -8.91
N PRO A 100 -10.90 4.66 -8.17
CA PRO A 100 -10.56 4.35 -6.77
C PRO A 100 -11.81 4.29 -5.90
N TYR A 101 -11.85 3.33 -4.99
CA TYR A 101 -12.86 3.31 -3.93
C TYR A 101 -12.64 4.50 -2.98
N PRO A 102 -13.69 4.98 -2.27
CA PRO A 102 -13.56 6.15 -1.38
C PRO A 102 -12.44 6.02 -0.34
N ALA A 103 -12.15 4.80 0.11
CA ALA A 103 -11.08 4.55 1.09
C ALA A 103 -9.66 4.78 0.54
N VAL A 104 -9.48 4.77 -0.80
CA VAL A 104 -8.17 4.94 -1.45
C VAL A 104 -8.12 6.17 -2.34
N ALA A 105 -9.22 6.90 -2.48
CA ALA A 105 -9.26 8.18 -3.17
C ALA A 105 -8.67 9.27 -2.28
N VAL A 106 -7.67 9.98 -2.77
CA VAL A 106 -6.96 11.03 -2.02
C VAL A 106 -6.97 12.32 -2.81
#